data_28de57439086f365409806d135588101
#
_entry.id   28de57439086f365409806d135588101
#
_cell.length_a   1.000
_cell.length_b   1.000
_cell.length_c   1.000
_cell.angle_alpha   90.00
_cell.angle_beta   90.00
_cell.angle_gamma   90.00
#
_symmetry.space_group_name_H-M   'P 1'
#
loop_
_entity.id
_entity.type
_entity.pdbx_description
1 polymer ?
#
loop_
_entity_poly.entity_id
_entity_poly.type
_entity_poly.pdbx_seq_one_letter_code
_entity_poly.pdbx_strand_id
1 'polypeptide(L)'
;MLLSENLSSIKGLDARKAAWEVIQAVGGGAFADVALERIFNLYSFKSIDKALITELSYGAIRQRYFLDCWIDYLGKVPAKKQPPLLRWLLHLGLYQVLKMKRIPPAAAINTTVELAKTHHLKKLAPVVNGILRSALRSKERGFLLPKSCLLYTSDAADE
;
A
#
# COMPACT_ATOMS: atom_id res chain seq x y z
N MET A 1 3.67 -23.20 12.08
CA MET A 1 5.13 -23.02 12.29
C MET A 1 5.91 -22.96 10.96
N LEU A 2 5.75 -23.92 10.08
CA LEU A 2 6.44 -23.92 8.77
C LEU A 2 6.06 -22.77 7.84
N LEU A 3 4.83 -22.26 7.92
CA LEU A 3 4.36 -21.14 7.11
C LEU A 3 4.92 -19.78 7.56
N SER A 4 5.24 -19.63 8.85
CA SER A 4 5.82 -18.39 9.36
C SER A 4 7.32 -18.26 9.04
N GLU A 5 8.02 -19.40 8.95
CA GLU A 5 9.44 -19.42 8.58
C GLU A 5 9.66 -19.11 7.09
N ASN A 6 8.76 -19.55 6.22
CA ASN A 6 8.84 -19.25 4.79
C ASN A 6 8.48 -17.79 4.46
N LEU A 7 7.62 -17.16 5.27
CA LEU A 7 7.25 -15.75 5.09
C LEU A 7 8.37 -14.80 5.54
N SER A 8 9.14 -15.19 6.56
CA SER A 8 10.28 -14.38 7.02
C SER A 8 11.46 -14.38 6.05
N SER A 9 11.47 -15.29 5.06
CA SER A 9 12.54 -15.36 4.07
C SER A 9 12.42 -14.30 2.98
N ILE A 10 11.24 -13.68 2.78
CA ILE A 10 11.06 -12.61 1.80
C ILE A 10 11.41 -11.28 2.46
N LYS A 11 12.52 -10.69 2.00
CA LYS A 11 13.05 -9.44 2.57
C LYS A 11 12.01 -8.32 2.53
N GLY A 12 11.73 -7.76 3.69
CA GLY A 12 10.83 -6.61 3.84
C GLY A 12 9.34 -6.95 3.85
N LEU A 13 8.97 -8.23 3.83
CA LEU A 13 7.56 -8.63 3.87
C LEU A 13 6.91 -8.29 5.20
N ASP A 14 7.59 -8.54 6.32
CA ASP A 14 7.08 -8.26 7.66
C ASP A 14 6.83 -6.75 7.87
N ALA A 15 7.75 -5.91 7.41
CA ALA A 15 7.60 -4.46 7.48
C ALA A 15 6.38 -3.99 6.66
N ARG A 16 6.20 -4.54 5.47
CA ARG A 16 5.06 -4.19 4.61
C ARG A 16 3.73 -4.69 5.17
N LYS A 17 3.73 -5.87 5.76
CA LYS A 17 2.56 -6.38 6.47
C LYS A 17 2.17 -5.46 7.63
N ALA A 18 3.14 -5.04 8.43
CA ALA A 18 2.91 -4.12 9.54
C ALA A 18 2.36 -2.77 9.05
N ALA A 19 2.92 -2.22 7.98
CA ALA A 19 2.42 -0.99 7.37
C ALA A 19 0.98 -1.14 6.88
N TRP A 20 0.65 -2.28 6.27
CA TRP A 20 -0.72 -2.57 5.85
C TRP A 20 -1.69 -2.64 7.03
N GLU A 21 -1.27 -3.24 8.13
CA GLU A 21 -2.08 -3.30 9.37
C GLU A 21 -2.36 -1.88 9.93
N VAL A 22 -1.38 -0.98 9.88
CA VAL A 22 -1.59 0.42 10.27
C VAL A 22 -2.61 1.11 9.35
N ILE A 23 -2.47 0.93 8.04
CA ILE A 23 -3.39 1.50 7.05
C ILE A 23 -4.81 0.97 7.28
N GLN A 24 -4.96 -0.32 7.56
CA GLN A 24 -6.25 -0.94 7.87
C GLN A 24 -6.89 -0.32 9.13
N ALA A 25 -6.11 -0.14 10.17
CA ALA A 25 -6.58 0.45 11.43
C ALA A 25 -7.09 1.87 11.22
N VAL A 26 -6.34 2.68 10.47
CA VAL A 26 -6.74 4.06 10.14
C VAL A 26 -7.98 4.06 9.25
N GLY A 27 -8.08 3.14 8.30
CA GLY A 27 -9.29 2.95 7.49
C GLY A 27 -10.52 2.61 8.33
N GLY A 28 -10.32 1.95 9.47
CA GLY A 28 -11.37 1.65 10.46
C GLY A 28 -11.64 2.75 11.48
N GLY A 29 -10.94 3.89 11.40
CA GLY A 29 -11.17 5.05 12.26
C GLY A 29 -10.08 5.33 13.30
N ALA A 30 -9.03 4.53 13.38
CA ALA A 30 -7.94 4.77 14.32
C ALA A 30 -7.09 5.98 13.88
N PHE A 31 -6.46 6.65 14.84
CA PHE A 31 -5.44 7.64 14.54
C PHE A 31 -4.13 6.94 14.13
N ALA A 32 -3.43 7.52 13.16
CA ALA A 32 -2.24 6.90 12.58
C ALA A 32 -1.11 6.67 13.60
N ASP A 33 -0.84 7.64 14.46
CA ASP A 33 0.19 7.54 15.49
C ASP A 33 -0.14 6.46 16.52
N VAL A 34 -1.40 6.34 16.91
CA VAL A 34 -1.88 5.31 17.84
C VAL A 34 -1.76 3.93 17.21
N ALA A 35 -2.17 3.77 15.95
CA ALA A 35 -2.07 2.51 15.23
C ALA A 35 -0.61 2.07 15.06
N LEU A 36 0.27 3.00 14.74
CA LEU A 36 1.70 2.72 14.57
C LEU A 36 2.35 2.30 15.89
N GLU A 37 2.08 3.03 16.96
CA GLU A 37 2.59 2.69 18.30
C GLU A 37 2.15 1.30 18.73
N ARG A 38 0.88 0.96 18.49
CA ARG A 38 0.35 -0.37 18.79
C ARG A 38 1.12 -1.47 18.07
N ILE A 39 1.40 -1.29 16.77
CA ILE A 39 2.18 -2.25 15.99
C ILE A 39 3.58 -2.40 16.56
N PHE A 40 4.24 -1.32 16.94
CA PHE A 40 5.58 -1.37 17.52
C PHE A 40 5.61 -1.98 18.92
N ASN A 41 4.50 -1.95 19.65
CA ASN A 41 4.37 -2.63 20.94
C ASN A 41 4.07 -4.13 20.79
N LEU A 42 3.37 -4.52 19.72
CA LEU A 42 3.03 -5.91 19.46
C LEU A 42 4.17 -6.71 18.86
N TYR A 43 5.00 -6.09 18.04
CA TYR A 43 6.07 -6.75 17.29
C TYR A 43 7.40 -6.06 17.54
N SER A 44 8.48 -6.85 17.51
CA SER A 44 9.83 -6.31 17.61
C SER A 44 10.41 -6.09 16.23
N PHE A 45 10.75 -4.84 15.90
CA PHE A 45 11.37 -4.48 14.64
C PHE A 45 12.70 -3.79 14.87
N LYS A 46 13.62 -3.96 13.92
CA LYS A 46 14.86 -3.18 13.85
C LYS A 46 14.52 -1.72 13.49
N SER A 47 15.41 -0.79 13.87
CA SER A 47 15.20 0.64 13.61
C SER A 47 14.94 0.95 12.14
N ILE A 48 15.64 0.26 11.21
CA ILE A 48 15.47 0.45 9.77
C ILE A 48 14.05 0.02 9.31
N ASP A 49 13.54 -1.07 9.87
CA ASP A 49 12.20 -1.55 9.57
C ASP A 49 11.12 -0.64 10.16
N LYS A 50 11.34 -0.12 11.37
CA LYS A 50 10.44 0.88 11.97
C LYS A 50 10.33 2.14 11.12
N ALA A 51 11.45 2.61 10.60
CA ALA A 51 11.48 3.76 9.69
C ALA A 51 10.70 3.48 8.40
N LEU A 52 10.88 2.30 7.82
CA LEU A 52 10.17 1.88 6.62
C LEU A 52 8.66 1.77 6.87
N ILE A 53 8.25 1.12 7.97
CA ILE A 53 6.84 0.99 8.33
C ILE A 53 6.19 2.36 8.49
N THR A 54 6.88 3.30 9.16
CA THR A 54 6.40 4.66 9.37
C THR A 54 6.21 5.39 8.04
N GLU A 55 7.21 5.33 7.16
CA GLU A 55 7.15 5.98 5.86
C GLU A 55 6.06 5.41 4.96
N LEU A 56 5.95 4.08 4.89
CA LEU A 56 4.95 3.40 4.08
C LEU A 56 3.52 3.71 4.56
N SER A 57 3.27 3.58 5.85
CA SER A 57 1.93 3.77 6.39
C SER A 57 1.51 5.25 6.34
N TYR A 58 2.33 6.16 6.82
CA TYR A 58 2.01 7.59 6.82
C TYR A 58 1.93 8.16 5.41
N GLY A 59 2.82 7.72 4.52
CA GLY A 59 2.79 8.14 3.13
C GLY A 59 1.52 7.71 2.42
N ALA A 60 1.15 6.45 2.56
CA ALA A 60 -0.07 5.92 1.96
C ALA A 60 -1.32 6.60 2.52
N ILE A 61 -1.39 6.80 3.84
CA ILE A 61 -2.52 7.46 4.49
C ILE A 61 -2.64 8.92 4.02
N ARG A 62 -1.53 9.64 3.98
CA ARG A 62 -1.51 11.03 3.51
C ARG A 62 -1.94 11.16 2.05
N GLN A 63 -1.57 10.18 1.22
CA GLN A 63 -1.84 10.18 -0.21
C GLN A 63 -3.10 9.39 -0.60
N ARG A 64 -3.95 9.06 0.35
CA ARG A 64 -5.08 8.13 0.11
C ARG A 64 -6.01 8.57 -1.02
N TYR A 65 -6.30 9.87 -1.16
CA TYR A 65 -7.15 10.38 -2.25
C TYR A 65 -6.48 10.22 -3.61
N PHE A 66 -5.20 10.54 -3.69
CA PHE A 66 -4.38 10.33 -4.87
C PHE A 66 -4.34 8.83 -5.26
N LEU A 67 -4.18 7.96 -4.28
CA LEU A 67 -4.11 6.52 -4.52
C LEU A 67 -5.47 5.96 -4.95
N ASP A 68 -6.56 6.44 -4.38
CA ASP A 68 -7.91 6.09 -4.83
C ASP A 68 -8.16 6.50 -6.28
N CYS A 69 -7.69 7.66 -6.69
CA CYS A 69 -7.78 8.11 -8.07
C CYS A 69 -7.06 7.15 -9.02
N TRP A 70 -5.90 6.66 -8.64
CA TRP A 70 -5.18 5.68 -9.44
C TRP A 70 -5.93 4.34 -9.52
N ILE A 71 -6.52 3.88 -8.42
CA ILE A 71 -7.36 2.67 -8.44
C ILE A 71 -8.56 2.86 -9.36
N ASP A 72 -9.24 4.01 -9.30
CA ASP A 72 -10.38 4.33 -10.15
C ASP A 72 -10.00 4.35 -11.63
N TYR A 73 -8.81 4.87 -11.94
CA TYR A 73 -8.32 4.94 -13.31
C TYR A 73 -7.88 3.58 -13.87
N LEU A 74 -7.20 2.77 -13.06
CA LEU A 74 -6.60 1.52 -13.51
C LEU A 74 -7.51 0.30 -13.33
N GLY A 75 -8.36 0.32 -12.31
CA GLY A 75 -9.20 -0.81 -11.97
C GLY A 75 -10.55 -0.79 -12.67
N LYS A 76 -11.16 -1.96 -12.77
CA LYS A 76 -12.54 -2.11 -13.27
C LYS A 76 -13.57 -1.74 -12.22
N VAL A 77 -13.20 -1.84 -10.94
CA VAL A 77 -14.05 -1.53 -9.80
C VAL A 77 -13.49 -0.28 -9.11
N PRO A 78 -14.31 0.75 -8.86
CA PRO A 78 -13.85 1.96 -8.18
C PRO A 78 -13.32 1.67 -6.78
N ALA A 79 -12.37 2.47 -6.32
CA ALA A 79 -11.73 2.29 -5.01
C ALA A 79 -12.75 2.17 -3.87
N LYS A 80 -13.76 3.02 -3.86
CA LYS A 80 -14.80 3.04 -2.82
C LYS A 80 -15.66 1.77 -2.79
N LYS A 81 -15.71 1.01 -3.88
CA LYS A 81 -16.47 -0.24 -4.01
C LYS A 81 -15.58 -1.48 -3.84
N GLN A 82 -14.28 -1.31 -3.72
CA GLN A 82 -13.37 -2.40 -3.44
C GLN A 82 -13.56 -2.91 -2.01
N PRO A 83 -13.33 -4.21 -1.74
CA PRO A 83 -13.21 -4.66 -0.36
C PRO A 83 -12.17 -3.81 0.38
N PRO A 84 -12.46 -3.30 1.60
CA PRO A 84 -11.53 -2.42 2.30
C PRO A 84 -10.13 -3.00 2.42
N LEU A 85 -10.01 -4.28 2.73
CA LEU A 85 -8.73 -4.95 2.88
C LEU A 85 -7.88 -4.86 1.60
N LEU A 86 -8.51 -5.06 0.44
CA LEU A 86 -7.87 -4.92 -0.87
C LEU A 86 -7.50 -3.47 -1.18
N ARG A 87 -8.41 -2.55 -0.92
CA ARG A 87 -8.19 -1.11 -1.15
C ARG A 87 -6.95 -0.62 -0.40
N TRP A 88 -6.83 -0.98 0.88
CA TRP A 88 -5.68 -0.59 1.69
C TRP A 88 -4.38 -1.26 1.23
N LEU A 89 -4.46 -2.49 0.76
CA LEU A 89 -3.30 -3.19 0.20
C LEU A 89 -2.84 -2.52 -1.11
N LEU A 90 -3.78 -2.13 -1.97
CA LEU A 90 -3.48 -1.38 -3.19
C LEU A 90 -2.85 -0.02 -2.88
N HIS A 91 -3.32 0.67 -1.83
CA HIS A 91 -2.69 1.91 -1.37
C HIS A 91 -1.22 1.69 -1.02
N LEU A 92 -0.92 0.64 -0.28
CA LEU A 92 0.46 0.29 0.10
C LEU A 92 1.33 0.05 -1.14
N GLY A 93 0.86 -0.77 -2.07
CA GLY A 93 1.60 -1.11 -3.28
C GLY A 93 1.78 0.08 -4.22
N LEU A 94 0.72 0.82 -4.48
CA LEU A 94 0.74 2.00 -5.35
C LEU A 94 1.64 3.11 -4.80
N TYR A 95 1.60 3.35 -3.49
CA TYR A 95 2.47 4.35 -2.86
C TYR A 95 3.94 4.02 -3.12
N GLN A 96 4.34 2.77 -2.96
CA GLN A 96 5.71 2.35 -3.23
C GLN A 96 6.09 2.52 -4.71
N VAL A 97 5.24 2.05 -5.62
CA VAL A 97 5.50 2.12 -7.06
C VAL A 97 5.57 3.56 -7.55
N LEU A 98 4.67 4.43 -7.07
CA LEU A 98 4.50 5.78 -7.60
C LEU A 98 5.35 6.83 -6.89
N LYS A 99 5.61 6.67 -5.59
CA LYS A 99 6.20 7.74 -4.76
C LYS A 99 7.55 7.38 -4.12
N MET A 100 7.89 6.10 -4.01
CA MET A 100 9.13 5.72 -3.33
C MET A 100 10.22 5.31 -4.33
N LYS A 101 11.09 6.24 -4.65
CA LYS A 101 12.17 6.02 -5.63
C LYS A 101 13.20 4.99 -5.17
N ARG A 102 13.39 4.82 -3.86
CA ARG A 102 14.38 3.89 -3.30
C ARG A 102 13.95 2.44 -3.35
N ILE A 103 12.65 2.18 -3.49
CA ILE A 103 12.14 0.81 -3.54
C ILE A 103 12.07 0.38 -5.00
N PRO A 104 12.77 -0.71 -5.38
CA PRO A 104 12.62 -1.26 -6.72
C PRO A 104 11.15 -1.63 -6.98
N PRO A 105 10.58 -1.25 -8.13
CA PRO A 105 9.18 -1.58 -8.43
C PRO A 105 8.87 -3.07 -8.36
N ALA A 106 9.79 -3.92 -8.80
CA ALA A 106 9.61 -5.37 -8.73
C ALA A 106 9.44 -5.84 -7.28
N ALA A 107 10.23 -5.30 -6.35
CA ALA A 107 10.13 -5.63 -4.92
C ALA A 107 8.79 -5.17 -4.36
N ALA A 108 8.35 -3.97 -4.70
CA ALA A 108 7.05 -3.44 -4.26
C ALA A 108 5.89 -4.32 -4.75
N ILE A 109 5.89 -4.67 -6.03
CA ILE A 109 4.83 -5.48 -6.64
C ILE A 109 4.82 -6.89 -6.05
N ASN A 110 5.97 -7.56 -6.02
CA ASN A 110 6.07 -8.95 -5.56
C ASN A 110 5.66 -9.10 -4.10
N THR A 111 6.09 -8.20 -3.22
CA THR A 111 5.73 -8.26 -1.79
C THR A 111 4.24 -7.96 -1.57
N THR A 112 3.67 -7.03 -2.32
CA THR A 112 2.24 -6.71 -2.21
C THR A 112 1.37 -7.88 -2.70
N VAL A 113 1.74 -8.51 -3.81
CA VAL A 113 1.06 -9.70 -4.32
C VAL A 113 1.16 -10.86 -3.32
N GLU A 114 2.32 -11.05 -2.71
CA GLU A 114 2.52 -12.09 -1.70
C GLU A 114 1.65 -11.86 -0.46
N LEU A 115 1.51 -10.62 0.00
CA LEU A 115 0.58 -10.28 1.08
C LEU A 115 -0.87 -10.64 0.74
N ALA A 116 -1.29 -10.37 -0.50
CA ALA A 116 -2.63 -10.77 -0.95
C ALA A 116 -2.81 -12.28 -0.89
N LYS A 117 -1.85 -13.05 -1.38
CA LYS A 117 -1.91 -14.51 -1.41
C LYS A 117 -2.01 -15.14 -0.02
N THR A 118 -1.36 -14.55 0.97
CA THR A 118 -1.21 -15.13 2.31
C THR A 118 -2.22 -14.59 3.33
N HIS A 119 -3.04 -13.58 2.97
CA HIS A 119 -3.91 -12.86 3.90
C HIS A 119 -5.34 -12.70 3.37
N HIS A 120 -5.99 -13.80 3.00
CA HIS A 120 -7.40 -13.86 2.60
C HIS A 120 -7.77 -13.18 1.26
N LEU A 121 -6.79 -12.70 0.50
CA LEU A 121 -7.00 -12.06 -0.79
C LEU A 121 -6.40 -12.86 -1.95
N LYS A 122 -6.20 -14.16 -1.78
CA LYS A 122 -5.55 -15.02 -2.77
C LYS A 122 -6.22 -14.94 -4.15
N LYS A 123 -7.55 -14.95 -4.18
CA LYS A 123 -8.31 -14.85 -5.43
C LYS A 123 -8.16 -13.50 -6.12
N LEU A 124 -7.79 -12.46 -5.37
CA LEU A 124 -7.61 -11.09 -5.85
C LEU A 124 -6.13 -10.74 -6.13
N ALA A 125 -5.22 -11.68 -5.89
CA ALA A 125 -3.80 -11.47 -6.18
C ALA A 125 -3.55 -11.07 -7.65
N PRO A 126 -4.22 -11.65 -8.65
CA PRO A 126 -4.08 -11.20 -10.04
C PRO A 126 -4.53 -9.74 -10.26
N VAL A 127 -5.55 -9.29 -9.54
CA VAL A 127 -6.02 -7.90 -9.59
C VAL A 127 -4.93 -6.97 -9.04
N VAL A 128 -4.35 -7.32 -7.90
CA VAL A 128 -3.24 -6.56 -7.31
C VAL A 128 -2.08 -6.45 -8.28
N ASN A 129 -1.64 -7.58 -8.82
CA ASN A 129 -0.54 -7.62 -9.79
C ASN A 129 -0.86 -6.76 -11.03
N GLY A 130 -2.06 -6.88 -11.58
CA GLY A 130 -2.49 -6.15 -12.76
C GLY A 130 -2.50 -4.64 -12.56
N ILE A 131 -3.06 -4.17 -11.46
CA ILE A 131 -3.14 -2.74 -11.12
C ILE A 131 -1.74 -2.16 -10.90
N LEU A 132 -0.90 -2.84 -10.12
CA LEU A 132 0.44 -2.34 -9.81
C LEU A 132 1.34 -2.30 -11.05
N ARG A 133 1.27 -3.31 -11.92
CA ARG A 133 2.02 -3.31 -13.17
C ARG A 133 1.53 -2.25 -14.13
N SER A 134 0.22 -2.02 -14.20
CA SER A 134 -0.36 -0.95 -15.01
C SER A 134 0.05 0.44 -14.52
N ALA A 135 0.10 0.63 -13.19
CA ALA A 135 0.60 1.87 -12.59
C ALA A 135 2.06 2.12 -12.96
N LEU A 136 2.90 1.09 -12.89
CA LEU A 136 4.31 1.19 -13.27
C LEU A 136 4.47 1.59 -14.74
N ARG A 137 3.73 0.95 -15.64
CA ARG A 137 3.76 1.29 -17.07
C ARG A 137 3.32 2.73 -17.33
N SER A 138 2.28 3.18 -16.65
CA SER A 138 1.78 4.56 -16.77
C SER A 138 2.82 5.57 -16.30
N LYS A 139 3.48 5.29 -15.19
CA LYS A 139 4.56 6.12 -14.65
C LYS A 139 5.74 6.20 -15.63
N GLU A 140 6.16 5.07 -16.19
CA GLU A 140 7.27 4.99 -17.13
C GLU A 140 6.99 5.76 -18.43
N ARG A 141 5.70 5.87 -18.81
CA ARG A 141 5.26 6.66 -19.96
C ARG A 141 5.09 8.16 -19.65
N GLY A 142 5.41 8.58 -18.42
CA GLY A 142 5.27 9.96 -17.98
C GLY A 142 3.86 10.38 -17.58
N PHE A 143 2.94 9.44 -17.48
CA PHE A 143 1.58 9.70 -17.02
C PHE A 143 1.59 9.85 -15.50
N LEU A 144 1.28 11.05 -15.00
CA LEU A 144 1.40 11.36 -13.57
C LEU A 144 0.07 11.31 -12.83
N LEU A 145 -1.04 11.76 -13.46
CA LEU A 145 -2.36 11.82 -12.82
C LEU A 145 -3.46 11.97 -13.84
N PRO A 146 -4.61 11.30 -13.68
CA PRO A 146 -5.82 11.65 -14.40
C PRO A 146 -6.23 13.09 -14.07
N LYS A 147 -6.70 13.85 -15.06
CA LYS A 147 -7.10 15.26 -14.87
C LYS A 147 -8.13 15.45 -13.76
N SER A 148 -9.04 14.49 -13.61
CA SER A 148 -10.05 14.49 -12.55
C SER A 148 -9.47 14.41 -11.14
N CYS A 149 -8.26 13.88 -10.98
CA CYS A 149 -7.60 13.72 -9.70
C CYS A 149 -6.79 14.96 -9.27
N LEU A 150 -6.40 15.80 -10.22
CA LEU A 150 -5.64 17.02 -9.95
C LEU A 150 -6.43 18.00 -9.06
N LEU A 151 -7.72 18.11 -9.29
CA LEU A 151 -8.61 18.95 -8.47
C LEU A 151 -8.75 18.44 -7.04
N TYR A 152 -8.78 17.13 -6.88
CA TYR A 152 -8.91 16.49 -5.55
C TYR A 152 -7.65 16.62 -4.71
N THR A 153 -6.47 16.47 -5.33
CA THR A 153 -5.20 16.54 -4.60
C THR A 153 -4.85 17.96 -4.18
N SER A 154 -5.22 18.99 -4.95
CA SER A 154 -4.99 20.37 -4.53
C SER A 154 -5.90 20.79 -3.37
N ASP A 155 -7.14 20.35 -3.34
CA ASP A 155 -8.06 20.60 -2.22
C ASP A 155 -7.62 19.88 -0.93
N ALA A 156 -7.10 18.68 -1.06
CA ALA A 156 -6.57 17.91 0.08
C ALA A 156 -5.25 18.47 0.62
N ALA A 157 -4.46 19.14 -0.20
CA ALA A 157 -3.21 19.76 0.21
C ALA A 157 -3.41 21.07 0.96
N ASP A 158 -4.54 21.76 0.76
CA ASP A 158 -4.89 23.03 1.40
C ASP A 158 -5.54 22.84 2.78
N GLU A 159 -5.90 21.63 3.12
CA GLU A 159 -6.40 21.27 4.46
C GLU A 159 -5.30 20.75 5.38
#